data_8da9d36e2eeaa559b76f10546b56b2bc
#
_entry.id   8da9d36e2eeaa559b76f10546b56b2bc
#
_cell.length_a   1.000
_cell.length_b   1.000
_cell.length_c   1.000
_cell.angle_alpha   90.00
_cell.angle_beta   90.00
_cell.angle_gamma   90.00
#
_symmetry.space_group_name_H-M   'P 1'
#
loop_
_entity.id
_entity.type
_entity.pdbx_description
1 polymer ?
#
loop_
_entity_poly.entity_id
_entity_poly.type
_entity_poly.pdbx_seq_one_letter_code
_entity_poly.pdbx_strand_id
1 'polypeptide(L)'
;HFDYRINIYVDNYICNFKLVDVYKICTFLLSKREKDEISFFIAIRSFIMKTTKKGALDLKELNEIIVKMLEEAIIEDDVIVLTKAGSGAIFDLLDDENMMKLKIMHQKNIAANILIKAIRDKIEQIKKKNIVVSRTFSEKLERIIEKYNNRHDEKDVYEVLEALVEFKEELLKAIESGDAMDLTYEEKAFFDVLTSDPEVIATMEDDILIKIAKDLSKTVKENLCPAWHEWKQAQAKMRMKIKKLLKKYDYPPNKSEKAVEGVMEQVTLQCIAGL
;
A
#
# COMPACT_ATOMS: atom_id res chain seq x y z
N HIS A 1 7.98 -21.65 12.81
CA HIS A 1 7.21 -21.19 13.99
C HIS A 1 7.76 -19.90 14.62
N PHE A 2 9.06 -19.59 14.41
CA PHE A 2 9.71 -18.40 14.99
C PHE A 2 9.51 -17.15 14.12
N ASP A 3 9.54 -17.29 12.79
CA ASP A 3 9.33 -16.19 11.84
C ASP A 3 7.93 -15.54 11.92
N TYR A 4 6.92 -16.32 12.29
CA TYR A 4 5.56 -15.82 12.52
C TYR A 4 5.48 -14.83 13.70
N ARG A 5 6.37 -14.94 14.67
CA ARG A 5 6.39 -14.06 15.85
C ARG A 5 7.10 -12.74 15.60
N ILE A 6 8.06 -12.68 14.68
CA ILE A 6 8.82 -11.45 14.36
C ILE A 6 7.95 -10.47 13.59
N ASN A 7 7.13 -10.92 12.65
CA ASN A 7 6.25 -10.06 11.85
C ASN A 7 5.16 -9.33 12.67
N ILE A 8 4.71 -9.92 13.77
CA ILE A 8 3.75 -9.26 14.68
C ILE A 8 4.40 -8.10 15.46
N TYR A 9 5.72 -8.05 15.54
CA TYR A 9 6.44 -7.12 16.41
C TYR A 9 6.79 -5.77 15.78
N VAL A 10 6.81 -5.66 14.47
CA VAL A 10 7.13 -4.40 13.78
C VAL A 10 5.94 -3.44 13.79
N ASP A 11 4.71 -3.97 13.79
CA ASP A 11 3.50 -3.15 13.67
C ASP A 11 2.80 -2.77 14.99
N ASN A 12 3.22 -3.30 16.17
CA ASN A 12 2.48 -3.02 17.40
C ASN A 12 3.38 -2.79 18.64
N TYR A 13 3.45 -1.54 19.06
CA TYR A 13 4.10 -1.09 20.31
C TYR A 13 3.60 -1.83 21.58
N ILE A 14 2.38 -2.39 21.54
CA ILE A 14 1.74 -3.13 22.62
C ILE A 14 2.28 -4.56 22.76
N CYS A 15 2.73 -5.17 21.65
CA CYS A 15 3.24 -6.54 21.65
C CYS A 15 4.61 -6.68 22.36
N ASN A 16 5.41 -5.62 22.38
CA ASN A 16 6.74 -5.66 22.99
C ASN A 16 6.72 -5.81 24.54
N PHE A 17 5.66 -5.35 25.22
CA PHE A 17 5.50 -5.60 26.65
C PHE A 17 5.28 -7.09 26.94
N LYS A 18 4.45 -7.74 26.12
CA LYS A 18 4.16 -9.17 26.26
C LYS A 18 5.36 -10.05 25.94
N LEU A 19 6.27 -9.66 25.03
CA LEU A 19 7.47 -10.43 24.70
C LEU A 19 8.39 -10.58 25.92
N VAL A 20 8.66 -9.48 26.64
CA VAL A 20 9.53 -9.49 27.83
C VAL A 20 8.96 -10.39 28.92
N ASP A 21 7.64 -10.32 29.12
CA ASP A 21 6.99 -11.10 30.16
C ASP A 21 6.92 -12.59 29.78
N VAL A 22 6.59 -12.91 28.54
CA VAL A 22 6.62 -14.28 28.03
C VAL A 22 8.04 -14.85 28.04
N TYR A 23 9.06 -14.06 27.68
CA TYR A 23 10.46 -14.47 27.74
C TYR A 23 10.88 -14.87 29.17
N LYS A 24 10.52 -14.07 30.18
CA LYS A 24 10.81 -14.37 31.58
C LYS A 24 10.19 -15.70 32.02
N ILE A 25 8.98 -16.01 31.57
CA ILE A 25 8.26 -17.24 31.94
C ILE A 25 8.80 -18.45 31.18
N CYS A 26 9.16 -18.30 29.90
CA CYS A 26 9.50 -19.40 29.00
C CYS A 26 11.02 -19.60 28.79
N THR A 27 11.88 -18.86 29.51
CA THR A 27 13.35 -18.89 29.35
C THR A 27 13.94 -20.31 29.41
N PHE A 28 13.36 -21.21 30.21
CA PHE A 28 13.83 -22.59 30.36
C PHE A 28 13.53 -23.49 29.16
N LEU A 29 12.56 -23.09 28.30
CA LEU A 29 12.16 -23.86 27.11
C LEU A 29 12.94 -23.43 25.85
N LEU A 30 13.70 -22.33 25.91
CA LEU A 30 14.36 -21.73 24.76
C LEU A 30 15.80 -22.22 24.61
N SER A 31 16.20 -22.50 23.38
CA SER A 31 17.60 -22.76 23.02
C SER A 31 18.48 -21.52 23.23
N LYS A 32 19.79 -21.70 23.25
CA LYS A 32 20.74 -20.60 23.40
C LYS A 32 20.57 -19.55 22.32
N ARG A 33 20.42 -19.97 21.05
CA ARG A 33 20.22 -19.09 19.91
C ARG A 33 18.94 -18.23 20.03
N GLU A 34 17.84 -18.84 20.42
CA GLU A 34 16.58 -18.12 20.63
C GLU A 34 16.67 -17.10 21.77
N LYS A 35 17.42 -17.42 22.84
CA LYS A 35 17.68 -16.48 23.93
C LYS A 35 18.49 -15.28 23.47
N ASP A 36 19.53 -15.50 22.66
CA ASP A 36 20.38 -14.44 22.12
C ASP A 36 19.57 -13.52 21.19
N GLU A 37 18.76 -14.07 20.29
CA GLU A 37 17.86 -13.33 19.41
C GLU A 37 16.84 -12.49 20.17
N ILE A 38 16.17 -13.05 21.19
CA ILE A 38 15.20 -12.31 22.01
C ILE A 38 15.90 -11.22 22.83
N SER A 39 17.10 -11.50 23.38
CA SER A 39 17.88 -10.53 24.13
C SER A 39 18.29 -9.33 23.28
N PHE A 40 18.61 -9.55 22.01
CA PHE A 40 18.87 -8.50 21.04
C PHE A 40 17.67 -7.58 20.86
N PHE A 41 16.47 -8.12 20.65
CA PHE A 41 15.26 -7.29 20.51
C PHE A 41 14.89 -6.54 21.80
N ILE A 42 15.13 -7.14 22.96
CA ILE A 42 14.92 -6.48 24.26
C ILE A 42 15.91 -5.30 24.41
N ALA A 43 17.16 -5.46 23.98
CA ALA A 43 18.16 -4.39 24.02
C ALA A 43 17.78 -3.23 23.09
N ILE A 44 17.38 -3.50 21.84
CA ILE A 44 16.87 -2.49 20.90
C ILE A 44 15.69 -1.71 21.52
N ARG A 45 14.70 -2.43 22.07
CA ARG A 45 13.56 -1.80 22.75
C ARG A 45 14.01 -0.87 23.87
N SER A 46 14.91 -1.34 24.72
CA SER A 46 15.41 -0.56 25.87
C SER A 46 16.12 0.72 25.40
N PHE A 47 16.84 0.64 24.30
CA PHE A 47 17.48 1.79 23.67
C PHE A 47 16.45 2.78 23.14
N ILE A 48 15.47 2.32 22.36
CA ILE A 48 14.39 3.16 21.84
C ILE A 48 13.65 3.87 22.97
N MET A 49 13.29 3.14 24.03
CA MET A 49 12.57 3.71 25.18
C MET A 49 13.39 4.75 25.96
N LYS A 50 14.70 4.56 26.03
CA LYS A 50 15.61 5.56 26.66
C LYS A 50 15.74 6.82 25.81
N THR A 51 15.74 6.66 24.50
CA THR A 51 15.94 7.76 23.55
C THR A 51 14.68 8.59 23.37
N THR A 52 13.51 7.96 23.32
CA THR A 52 12.21 8.65 23.22
C THR A 52 11.78 9.38 24.49
N LYS A 53 12.28 8.99 25.67
CA LYS A 53 12.01 9.70 26.93
C LYS A 53 12.84 10.96 27.17
N LYS A 54 13.90 11.18 26.38
CA LYS A 54 14.86 12.30 26.57
C LYS A 54 14.72 13.46 25.59
N GLY A 55 13.63 13.59 24.90
CA GLY A 55 13.43 14.60 23.86
C GLY A 55 13.30 13.94 22.50
N ALA A 56 12.29 14.34 21.77
CA ALA A 56 11.93 13.76 20.52
C ALA A 56 13.13 13.73 19.53
N LEU A 57 13.80 12.59 19.45
CA LEU A 57 14.59 12.30 18.26
C LEU A 57 13.61 12.23 17.09
N ASP A 58 13.91 12.99 16.05
CA ASP A 58 13.17 12.90 14.81
C ASP A 58 13.19 11.44 14.33
N LEU A 59 12.04 10.94 13.86
CA LEU A 59 11.90 9.59 13.30
C LEU A 59 12.98 9.29 12.24
N LYS A 60 13.51 10.32 11.60
CA LYS A 60 14.59 10.23 10.63
C LYS A 60 15.93 9.92 11.29
N GLU A 61 16.28 10.61 12.38
CA GLU A 61 17.50 10.32 13.16
C GLU A 61 17.44 8.93 13.80
N LEU A 62 16.25 8.51 14.28
CA LEU A 62 16.06 7.17 14.82
C LEU A 62 16.28 6.09 13.76
N ASN A 63 15.77 6.29 12.56
CA ASN A 63 15.98 5.38 11.44
C ASN A 63 17.45 5.33 11.02
N GLU A 64 18.15 6.45 10.98
CA GLU A 64 19.59 6.49 10.66
C GLU A 64 20.42 5.73 11.70
N ILE A 65 20.09 5.86 12.98
CA ILE A 65 20.75 5.12 14.07
C ILE A 65 20.47 3.63 13.98
N ILE A 66 19.24 3.23 13.70
CA ILE A 66 18.84 1.82 13.54
C ILE A 66 19.57 1.20 12.33
N VAL A 67 19.61 1.91 11.19
CA VAL A 67 20.34 1.46 10.00
C VAL A 67 21.82 1.28 10.32
N LYS A 68 22.44 2.23 11.00
CA LYS A 68 23.86 2.16 11.39
C LYS A 68 24.15 1.02 12.36
N MET A 69 23.26 0.77 13.33
CA MET A 69 23.40 -0.39 14.24
C MET A 69 23.19 -1.73 13.52
N LEU A 70 22.33 -1.78 12.52
CA LEU A 70 22.14 -2.98 11.68
C LEU A 70 23.36 -3.20 10.78
N GLU A 71 23.94 -2.14 10.22
CA GLU A 71 25.19 -2.22 9.43
C GLU A 71 26.37 -2.73 10.27
N GLU A 72 26.47 -2.31 11.53
CA GLU A 72 27.52 -2.75 12.47
C GLU A 72 27.30 -4.18 13.00
N ALA A 73 26.04 -4.65 13.05
CA ALA A 73 25.68 -6.00 13.54
C ALA A 73 25.77 -7.07 12.44
N ILE A 74 25.78 -6.70 11.17
CA ILE A 74 25.91 -7.61 10.02
C ILE A 74 27.39 -7.67 9.63
N ILE A 75 28.19 -8.35 10.44
CA ILE A 75 29.52 -8.80 10.07
C ILE A 75 29.36 -10.20 9.50
N GLU A 76 29.19 -10.32 8.22
CA GLU A 76 29.55 -11.40 7.31
C GLU A 76 28.59 -11.48 6.11
N ASP A 77 29.20 -11.44 4.93
CA ASP A 77 28.67 -11.73 3.59
C ASP A 77 27.54 -10.83 3.05
N ASP A 78 27.93 -9.98 2.09
CA ASP A 78 27.07 -9.24 1.15
C ASP A 78 25.98 -8.35 1.76
N VAL A 79 26.39 -7.17 2.24
CA VAL A 79 25.43 -6.08 2.53
C VAL A 79 24.78 -5.66 1.21
N ILE A 80 23.55 -6.11 1.00
CA ILE A 80 22.72 -5.65 -0.11
C ILE A 80 22.19 -4.26 0.23
N VAL A 81 22.81 -3.22 -0.31
CA VAL A 81 22.33 -1.84 -0.16
C VAL A 81 21.11 -1.66 -1.07
N LEU A 82 19.93 -1.69 -0.47
CA LEU A 82 18.67 -1.43 -1.14
C LEU A 82 18.37 0.08 -1.26
N THR A 83 19.03 0.91 -0.43
CA THR A 83 18.83 2.36 -0.43
C THR A 83 20.15 3.10 -0.27
N LYS A 84 20.32 4.23 -0.98
CA LYS A 84 21.35 5.20 -0.65
C LYS A 84 20.76 6.19 0.37
N ALA A 85 21.19 6.12 1.62
CA ALA A 85 20.83 7.08 2.64
C ALA A 85 21.17 8.50 2.14
N GLY A 86 20.17 9.40 2.09
CA GLY A 86 20.39 10.81 1.78
C GLY A 86 19.81 11.34 0.47
N SER A 87 19.33 10.52 -0.44
CA SER A 87 18.56 11.03 -1.57
C SER A 87 17.10 11.19 -1.13
N GLY A 88 16.59 12.43 -1.07
CA GLY A 88 15.18 12.72 -0.77
C GLY A 88 14.19 12.28 -1.87
N ALA A 89 14.63 11.47 -2.80
CA ALA A 89 13.79 10.75 -3.73
C ALA A 89 13.12 9.60 -2.98
N ILE A 90 11.82 9.52 -3.04
CA ILE A 90 11.05 8.33 -2.66
C ILE A 90 11.64 7.20 -3.48
N PHE A 91 12.39 6.34 -2.80
CA PHE A 91 13.12 5.26 -3.43
C PHE A 91 12.11 4.27 -3.97
N ASP A 92 12.08 4.07 -5.27
CA ASP A 92 11.21 3.06 -5.86
C ASP A 92 11.84 1.67 -5.67
N LEU A 93 11.55 1.05 -4.50
CA LEU A 93 11.94 -0.33 -4.22
C LEU A 93 11.39 -1.32 -5.25
N LEU A 94 10.47 -0.85 -6.09
CA LEU A 94 9.85 -1.65 -7.14
C LEU A 94 10.57 -1.52 -8.49
N ASP A 95 11.68 -0.79 -8.56
CA ASP A 95 12.51 -0.76 -9.78
C ASP A 95 13.19 -2.11 -10.05
N ASP A 96 13.59 -2.34 -11.29
CA ASP A 96 14.11 -3.63 -11.70
C ASP A 96 15.46 -3.96 -11.06
N GLU A 97 16.29 -2.95 -10.74
CA GLU A 97 17.58 -3.15 -10.06
C GLU A 97 17.39 -3.66 -8.64
N ASN A 98 16.49 -3.03 -7.88
CA ASN A 98 16.17 -3.46 -6.52
C ASN A 98 15.45 -4.80 -6.50
N MET A 99 14.59 -5.06 -7.49
CA MET A 99 13.94 -6.37 -7.64
C MET A 99 14.95 -7.48 -7.87
N MET A 100 16.00 -7.25 -8.67
CA MET A 100 17.08 -8.23 -8.84
C MET A 100 17.80 -8.49 -7.51
N LYS A 101 18.12 -7.43 -6.74
CA LYS A 101 18.74 -7.55 -5.41
C LYS A 101 17.87 -8.35 -4.44
N LEU A 102 16.57 -8.10 -4.41
CA LEU A 102 15.63 -8.86 -3.57
C LEU A 102 15.55 -10.34 -3.97
N LYS A 103 15.61 -10.66 -5.27
CA LYS A 103 15.60 -12.05 -5.76
C LYS A 103 16.84 -12.84 -5.35
N ILE A 104 18.02 -12.21 -5.29
CA ILE A 104 19.28 -12.89 -4.91
C ILE A 104 19.51 -12.96 -3.40
N MET A 105 18.75 -12.21 -2.59
CA MET A 105 18.86 -12.27 -1.13
C MET A 105 18.71 -13.70 -0.60
N HIS A 106 19.62 -14.12 0.28
CA HIS A 106 19.52 -15.44 0.93
C HIS A 106 18.31 -15.54 1.86
N GLN A 107 18.00 -14.47 2.58
CA GLN A 107 16.86 -14.41 3.51
C GLN A 107 15.56 -14.08 2.76
N LYS A 108 14.95 -15.09 2.13
CA LYS A 108 13.74 -14.91 1.32
C LYS A 108 12.54 -14.35 2.09
N ASN A 109 12.41 -14.66 3.37
CA ASN A 109 11.39 -14.08 4.24
C ASN A 109 11.55 -12.57 4.39
N ILE A 110 12.78 -12.07 4.50
CA ILE A 110 13.06 -10.63 4.58
C ILE A 110 12.74 -9.98 3.25
N ALA A 111 13.17 -10.57 2.13
CA ALA A 111 12.85 -10.09 0.79
C ALA A 111 11.34 -9.99 0.55
N ALA A 112 10.56 -11.01 0.93
CA ALA A 112 9.10 -10.99 0.83
C ALA A 112 8.48 -9.86 1.65
N ASN A 113 8.91 -9.66 2.89
CA ASN A 113 8.39 -8.60 3.75
C ASN A 113 8.72 -7.19 3.21
N ILE A 114 9.93 -6.98 2.70
CA ILE A 114 10.33 -5.72 2.06
C ILE A 114 9.44 -5.44 0.86
N LEU A 115 9.21 -6.44 0.02
CA LEU A 115 8.40 -6.30 -1.19
C LEU A 115 6.91 -6.06 -0.86
N ILE A 116 6.35 -6.79 0.10
CA ILE A 116 4.97 -6.56 0.60
C ILE A 116 4.83 -5.12 1.08
N LYS A 117 5.78 -4.62 1.87
CA LYS A 117 5.75 -3.24 2.35
C LYS A 117 5.83 -2.24 1.21
N ALA A 118 6.77 -2.39 0.29
CA ALA A 118 6.93 -1.50 -0.86
C ALA A 118 5.66 -1.44 -1.73
N ILE A 119 5.05 -2.60 -1.99
CA ILE A 119 3.79 -2.70 -2.74
C ILE A 119 2.65 -2.01 -1.97
N ARG A 120 2.54 -2.24 -0.66
CA ARG A 120 1.51 -1.60 0.18
C ARG A 120 1.65 -0.08 0.17
N ASP A 121 2.86 0.43 0.31
CA ASP A 121 3.14 1.87 0.28
C ASP A 121 2.78 2.46 -1.11
N LYS A 122 3.02 1.73 -2.19
CA LYS A 122 2.62 2.12 -3.54
C LYS A 122 1.10 2.15 -3.71
N ILE A 123 0.39 1.15 -3.20
CA ILE A 123 -1.08 1.09 -3.22
C ILE A 123 -1.67 2.27 -2.43
N GLU A 124 -1.12 2.63 -1.27
CA GLU A 124 -1.58 3.80 -0.50
C GLU A 124 -1.33 5.14 -1.24
N GLN A 125 -0.24 5.25 -2.00
CA GLN A 125 -0.02 6.41 -2.89
C GLN A 125 -1.08 6.48 -4.01
N ILE A 126 -1.42 5.32 -4.60
CA ILE A 126 -2.43 5.23 -5.66
C ILE A 126 -3.81 5.56 -5.11
N LYS A 127 -4.13 5.20 -3.87
CA LYS A 127 -5.42 5.45 -3.23
C LYS A 127 -5.83 6.92 -3.28
N LYS A 128 -4.86 7.83 -3.13
CA LYS A 128 -5.10 9.28 -3.23
C LYS A 128 -5.53 9.70 -4.64
N LYS A 129 -5.21 8.91 -5.64
CA LYS A 129 -5.42 9.20 -7.05
C LYS A 129 -6.53 8.37 -7.68
N ASN A 130 -6.59 7.08 -7.38
CA ASN A 130 -7.56 6.13 -7.93
C ASN A 130 -7.97 5.09 -6.87
N ILE A 131 -9.15 5.27 -6.32
CA ILE A 131 -9.66 4.43 -5.23
C ILE A 131 -9.98 3.00 -5.68
N VAL A 132 -10.47 2.83 -6.92
CA VAL A 132 -10.86 1.51 -7.43
C VAL A 132 -9.65 0.62 -7.62
N VAL A 133 -8.63 1.13 -8.30
CA VAL A 133 -7.35 0.43 -8.46
C VAL A 133 -6.76 0.09 -7.11
N SER A 134 -6.68 1.06 -6.18
CA SER A 134 -6.15 0.82 -4.84
C SER A 134 -6.91 -0.28 -4.10
N ARG A 135 -8.24 -0.27 -4.13
CA ARG A 135 -9.07 -1.27 -3.46
C ARG A 135 -8.86 -2.66 -4.03
N THR A 136 -8.92 -2.80 -5.36
CA THR A 136 -8.70 -4.06 -6.06
C THR A 136 -7.34 -4.67 -5.75
N PHE A 137 -6.29 -3.85 -5.80
CA PHE A 137 -4.94 -4.31 -5.52
C PHE A 137 -4.70 -4.56 -4.02
N SER A 138 -5.33 -3.81 -3.11
CA SER A 138 -5.29 -4.14 -1.68
C SER A 138 -5.88 -5.52 -1.38
N GLU A 139 -7.05 -5.83 -1.94
CA GLU A 139 -7.68 -7.14 -1.75
C GLU A 139 -6.85 -8.29 -2.33
N LYS A 140 -6.24 -8.09 -3.50
CA LYS A 140 -5.33 -9.07 -4.09
C LYS A 140 -4.07 -9.27 -3.22
N LEU A 141 -3.47 -8.18 -2.73
CA LEU A 141 -2.28 -8.23 -1.86
C LEU A 141 -2.56 -8.99 -0.56
N GLU A 142 -3.71 -8.74 0.08
CA GLU A 142 -4.07 -9.44 1.31
C GLU A 142 -4.18 -10.96 1.09
N ARG A 143 -4.67 -11.42 -0.06
CA ARG A 143 -4.69 -12.86 -0.40
C ARG A 143 -3.28 -13.45 -0.53
N ILE A 144 -2.32 -12.69 -1.06
CA ILE A 144 -0.92 -13.13 -1.15
C ILE A 144 -0.31 -13.16 0.26
N ILE A 145 -0.59 -12.15 1.09
CA ILE A 145 -0.14 -12.10 2.48
C ILE A 145 -0.71 -13.26 3.29
N GLU A 146 -1.96 -13.63 3.07
CA GLU A 146 -2.59 -14.78 3.73
C GLU A 146 -1.88 -16.09 3.35
N LYS A 147 -1.53 -16.29 2.08
CA LYS A 147 -0.69 -17.43 1.66
C LYS A 147 0.68 -17.40 2.34
N TYR A 148 1.32 -16.24 2.39
CA TYR A 148 2.60 -16.07 3.08
C TYR A 148 2.53 -16.41 4.56
N ASN A 149 1.45 -16.01 5.24
CA ASN A 149 1.25 -16.29 6.66
C ASN A 149 0.97 -17.77 6.95
N ASN A 150 0.34 -18.48 6.02
CA ASN A 150 -0.01 -19.90 6.12
C ASN A 150 1.07 -20.83 5.53
N ARG A 151 2.25 -20.31 5.19
CA ARG A 151 3.35 -21.10 4.62
C ARG A 151 3.84 -22.17 5.60
N HIS A 152 4.25 -23.31 5.05
CA HIS A 152 4.73 -24.44 5.81
C HIS A 152 6.23 -24.68 5.66
N ASP A 153 6.81 -24.31 4.50
CA ASP A 153 8.21 -24.52 4.19
C ASP A 153 8.85 -23.35 3.40
N GLU A 154 10.13 -23.47 3.07
CA GLU A 154 10.85 -22.46 2.29
C GLU A 154 10.36 -22.38 0.84
N LYS A 155 9.84 -23.47 0.27
CA LYS A 155 9.31 -23.48 -1.09
C LYS A 155 8.10 -22.55 -1.21
N ASP A 156 7.22 -22.59 -0.21
CA ASP A 156 6.06 -21.68 -0.15
C ASP A 156 6.49 -20.21 -0.19
N VAL A 157 7.64 -19.87 0.41
CA VAL A 157 8.17 -18.49 0.39
C VAL A 157 8.63 -18.08 -1.01
N TYR A 158 9.25 -18.99 -1.78
CA TYR A 158 9.63 -18.72 -3.17
C TYR A 158 8.40 -18.48 -4.05
N GLU A 159 7.38 -19.32 -3.92
CA GLU A 159 6.11 -19.16 -4.66
C GLU A 159 5.43 -17.81 -4.34
N VAL A 160 5.46 -17.38 -3.09
CA VAL A 160 4.94 -16.06 -2.68
C VAL A 160 5.77 -14.93 -3.28
N LEU A 161 7.11 -15.05 -3.30
CA LEU A 161 7.98 -14.04 -3.91
C LEU A 161 7.71 -13.89 -5.40
N GLU A 162 7.54 -15.00 -6.13
CA GLU A 162 7.18 -14.97 -7.56
C GLU A 162 5.81 -14.29 -7.75
N ALA A 163 4.82 -14.67 -6.95
CA ALA A 163 3.50 -14.05 -7.00
C ALA A 163 3.53 -12.53 -6.69
N LEU A 164 4.41 -12.08 -5.77
CA LEU A 164 4.58 -10.66 -5.49
C LEU A 164 5.26 -9.91 -6.65
N VAL A 165 6.18 -10.55 -7.36
CA VAL A 165 6.81 -9.97 -8.56
C VAL A 165 5.80 -9.80 -9.69
N GLU A 166 5.02 -10.84 -9.98
CA GLU A 166 3.94 -10.77 -10.98
C GLU A 166 2.91 -9.70 -10.60
N PHE A 167 2.53 -9.66 -9.35
CA PHE A 167 1.61 -8.66 -8.80
C PHE A 167 2.13 -7.23 -8.97
N LYS A 168 3.43 -6.98 -8.70
CA LYS A 168 4.08 -5.68 -8.95
C LYS A 168 3.90 -5.25 -10.41
N GLU A 169 4.14 -6.17 -11.36
CA GLU A 169 4.01 -5.88 -12.78
C GLU A 169 2.57 -5.57 -13.18
N GLU A 170 1.60 -6.31 -12.66
CA GLU A 170 0.17 -6.00 -12.86
C GLU A 170 -0.18 -4.62 -12.32
N LEU A 171 0.30 -4.27 -11.12
CA LEU A 171 0.05 -2.98 -10.49
C LEU A 171 0.61 -1.83 -11.33
N LEU A 172 1.84 -1.94 -11.81
CA LEU A 172 2.47 -0.91 -12.64
C LEU A 172 1.73 -0.75 -13.98
N LYS A 173 1.38 -1.83 -14.65
CA LYS A 173 0.57 -1.81 -15.87
C LYS A 173 -0.80 -1.16 -15.66
N ALA A 174 -1.44 -1.41 -14.53
CA ALA A 174 -2.72 -0.80 -14.20
C ALA A 174 -2.62 0.73 -13.99
N ILE A 175 -1.48 1.19 -13.46
CA ILE A 175 -1.20 2.63 -13.29
C ILE A 175 -1.01 3.29 -14.67
N GLU A 176 -0.29 2.64 -15.58
CA GLU A 176 0.07 3.18 -16.91
C GLU A 176 -1.07 3.05 -17.94
N SER A 177 -2.10 2.23 -17.65
CA SER A 177 -3.17 1.93 -18.62
C SER A 177 -4.02 3.13 -19.05
N GLY A 178 -3.93 4.27 -18.37
CA GLY A 178 -4.63 5.52 -18.74
C GLY A 178 -4.15 6.10 -20.05
N ASP A 179 -2.86 6.02 -20.35
CA ASP A 179 -2.25 6.58 -21.55
C ASP A 179 -2.75 5.89 -22.83
N ALA A 180 -3.03 4.59 -22.75
CA ALA A 180 -3.53 3.82 -23.89
C ALA A 180 -4.97 4.20 -24.32
N MET A 181 -5.75 4.82 -23.41
CA MET A 181 -7.13 5.24 -23.64
C MET A 181 -7.28 6.74 -23.92
N ASP A 182 -6.20 7.48 -24.07
CA ASP A 182 -6.21 8.95 -24.18
C ASP A 182 -7.02 9.61 -23.03
N LEU A 183 -6.85 9.08 -21.82
CA LEU A 183 -7.45 9.59 -20.59
C LEU A 183 -6.38 10.20 -19.70
N THR A 184 -6.66 11.36 -19.16
CA THR A 184 -5.86 11.89 -18.05
C THR A 184 -5.99 10.97 -16.84
N TYR A 185 -5.08 11.08 -15.91
CA TYR A 185 -5.08 10.26 -14.71
C TYR A 185 -6.40 10.36 -13.90
N GLU A 186 -6.96 11.56 -13.83
CA GLU A 186 -8.24 11.82 -13.17
C GLU A 186 -9.42 11.20 -13.90
N GLU A 187 -9.44 11.33 -15.23
CA GLU A 187 -10.46 10.73 -16.09
C GLU A 187 -10.43 9.21 -16.02
N LYS A 188 -9.22 8.62 -15.97
CA LYS A 188 -9.06 7.18 -15.75
C LYS A 188 -9.65 6.72 -14.41
N ALA A 189 -9.45 7.50 -13.34
CA ALA A 189 -10.04 7.17 -12.05
C ALA A 189 -11.57 7.15 -12.09
N PHE A 190 -12.20 8.10 -12.80
CA PHE A 190 -13.66 8.07 -13.02
C PHE A 190 -14.09 6.92 -13.93
N PHE A 191 -13.33 6.62 -14.98
CA PHE A 191 -13.59 5.48 -15.84
C PHE A 191 -13.59 4.17 -15.02
N ASP A 192 -12.60 3.98 -14.15
CA ASP A 192 -12.50 2.78 -13.30
C ASP A 192 -13.67 2.67 -12.30
N VAL A 193 -14.16 3.80 -11.77
CA VAL A 193 -15.37 3.82 -10.95
C VAL A 193 -16.59 3.38 -11.77
N LEU A 194 -16.76 3.88 -12.98
CA LEU A 194 -17.90 3.54 -13.86
C LEU A 194 -17.89 2.07 -14.27
N THR A 195 -16.70 1.52 -14.52
CA THR A 195 -16.49 0.13 -14.95
C THR A 195 -16.27 -0.85 -13.80
N SER A 196 -16.42 -0.41 -12.56
CA SER A 196 -16.25 -1.28 -11.38
C SER A 196 -17.28 -2.42 -11.31
N ASP A 197 -18.41 -2.30 -12.00
CA ASP A 197 -19.44 -3.32 -12.09
C ASP A 197 -19.38 -4.03 -13.45
N PRO A 198 -19.17 -5.38 -13.51
CA PRO A 198 -19.05 -6.12 -14.75
C PRO A 198 -20.30 -6.03 -15.66
N GLU A 199 -21.48 -5.81 -15.07
CA GLU A 199 -22.72 -5.67 -15.83
C GLU A 199 -22.72 -4.37 -16.68
N VAL A 200 -22.07 -3.31 -16.20
CA VAL A 200 -21.92 -2.06 -16.95
C VAL A 200 -21.03 -2.27 -18.16
N ILE A 201 -19.89 -2.97 -17.98
CA ILE A 201 -18.98 -3.30 -19.09
C ILE A 201 -19.69 -4.14 -20.15
N ALA A 202 -20.57 -5.04 -19.75
CA ALA A 202 -21.34 -5.89 -20.66
C ALA A 202 -22.45 -5.14 -21.42
N THR A 203 -22.91 -4.00 -20.91
CA THR A 203 -24.08 -3.28 -21.44
C THR A 203 -23.78 -1.97 -22.13
N MET A 204 -22.58 -1.38 -21.87
CA MET A 204 -22.17 -0.09 -22.42
C MET A 204 -20.87 -0.24 -23.21
N GLU A 205 -20.78 0.51 -24.32
CA GLU A 205 -19.54 0.59 -25.13
C GLU A 205 -18.46 1.41 -24.41
N ASP A 206 -17.21 0.99 -24.54
CA ASP A 206 -16.05 1.67 -23.92
C ASP A 206 -15.96 3.14 -24.34
N ASP A 207 -16.25 3.47 -25.60
CA ASP A 207 -16.25 4.84 -26.09
C ASP A 207 -17.25 5.75 -25.38
N ILE A 208 -18.39 5.20 -24.96
CA ILE A 208 -19.41 5.94 -24.19
C ILE A 208 -18.91 6.14 -22.77
N LEU A 209 -18.35 5.12 -22.16
CA LEU A 209 -17.78 5.19 -20.82
C LEU A 209 -16.61 6.17 -20.74
N ILE A 210 -15.77 6.22 -21.75
CA ILE A 210 -14.67 7.21 -21.90
C ILE A 210 -15.26 8.64 -21.96
N LYS A 211 -16.29 8.86 -22.76
CA LYS A 211 -16.97 10.17 -22.84
C LYS A 211 -17.57 10.59 -21.52
N ILE A 212 -18.22 9.66 -20.82
CA ILE A 212 -18.77 9.91 -19.47
C ILE A 212 -17.64 10.31 -18.51
N ALA A 213 -16.52 9.60 -18.52
CA ALA A 213 -15.39 9.88 -17.63
C ALA A 213 -14.79 11.28 -17.88
N LYS A 214 -14.63 11.67 -19.18
CA LYS A 214 -14.17 13.03 -19.57
C LYS A 214 -15.17 14.10 -19.13
N ASP A 215 -16.47 13.92 -19.37
CA ASP A 215 -17.52 14.86 -18.95
C ASP A 215 -17.65 14.93 -17.41
N LEU A 216 -17.43 13.83 -16.69
CA LEU A 216 -17.38 13.81 -15.23
C LEU A 216 -16.20 14.65 -14.71
N SER A 217 -15.01 14.45 -15.24
CA SER A 217 -13.83 15.23 -14.85
C SER A 217 -14.07 16.72 -15.04
N LYS A 218 -14.61 17.11 -16.19
CA LYS A 218 -14.97 18.50 -16.46
C LYS A 218 -16.03 19.03 -15.47
N THR A 219 -17.11 18.27 -15.27
CA THR A 219 -18.20 18.67 -14.36
C THR A 219 -17.69 18.82 -12.92
N VAL A 220 -16.81 17.94 -12.47
CA VAL A 220 -16.18 18.01 -11.14
C VAL A 220 -15.32 19.28 -11.05
N LYS A 221 -14.40 19.51 -11.97
CA LYS A 221 -13.50 20.68 -11.98
C LYS A 221 -14.26 22.01 -11.96
N GLU A 222 -15.33 22.12 -12.73
CA GLU A 222 -16.15 23.34 -12.80
C GLU A 222 -16.97 23.60 -11.52
N ASN A 223 -17.15 22.62 -10.66
CA ASN A 223 -18.03 22.71 -9.49
C ASN A 223 -17.31 22.48 -8.16
N LEU A 224 -16.02 22.21 -8.19
CA LEU A 224 -15.20 22.16 -6.99
C LEU A 224 -15.01 23.58 -6.43
N CYS A 225 -15.17 23.70 -5.13
CA CYS A 225 -14.82 24.90 -4.36
C CYS A 225 -13.92 24.52 -3.18
N PRO A 226 -13.15 25.46 -2.62
CA PRO A 226 -12.34 25.21 -1.42
C PRO A 226 -13.20 24.59 -0.31
N ALA A 227 -12.66 23.57 0.37
CA ALA A 227 -13.34 22.83 1.43
C ALA A 227 -14.67 22.16 1.00
N TRP A 228 -14.84 21.88 -0.30
CA TRP A 228 -16.05 21.24 -0.85
C TRP A 228 -16.52 20.03 -0.05
N HIS A 229 -15.60 19.19 0.39
CA HIS A 229 -15.87 17.95 1.13
C HIS A 229 -16.46 18.18 2.52
N GLU A 230 -16.42 19.40 3.07
CA GLU A 230 -17.03 19.76 4.34
C GLU A 230 -18.47 20.31 4.17
N TRP A 231 -18.84 20.76 2.97
CA TRP A 231 -20.09 21.45 2.72
C TRP A 231 -21.17 20.53 2.13
N LYS A 232 -22.09 20.10 2.98
CA LYS A 232 -23.19 19.19 2.60
C LYS A 232 -24.00 19.68 1.39
N GLN A 233 -24.24 21.01 1.27
CA GLN A 233 -24.97 21.58 0.13
C GLN A 233 -24.17 21.47 -1.18
N ALA A 234 -22.86 21.69 -1.15
CA ALA A 234 -21.99 21.53 -2.31
C ALA A 234 -21.93 20.06 -2.74
N GLN A 235 -21.81 19.14 -1.79
CA GLN A 235 -21.86 17.69 -2.05
C GLN A 235 -23.20 17.27 -2.67
N ALA A 236 -24.34 17.75 -2.14
CA ALA A 236 -25.66 17.44 -2.70
C ALA A 236 -25.82 17.97 -4.13
N LYS A 237 -25.32 19.18 -4.41
CA LYS A 237 -25.33 19.78 -5.75
C LYS A 237 -24.48 18.97 -6.73
N MET A 238 -23.28 18.55 -6.31
CA MET A 238 -22.40 17.71 -7.12
C MET A 238 -23.07 16.37 -7.42
N ARG A 239 -23.60 15.69 -6.41
CA ARG A 239 -24.33 14.41 -6.56
C ARG A 239 -25.46 14.53 -7.58
N MET A 240 -26.24 15.63 -7.57
CA MET A 240 -27.30 15.88 -8.56
C MET A 240 -26.75 16.04 -9.97
N LYS A 241 -25.62 16.75 -10.14
CA LYS A 241 -25.00 16.94 -11.45
C LYS A 241 -24.48 15.63 -12.02
N ILE A 242 -23.81 14.82 -11.20
CA ILE A 242 -23.35 13.49 -11.58
C ILE A 242 -24.54 12.61 -12.01
N LYS A 243 -25.61 12.55 -11.21
CA LYS A 243 -26.84 11.81 -11.57
C LYS A 243 -27.43 12.25 -12.92
N LYS A 244 -27.50 13.57 -13.18
CA LYS A 244 -28.00 14.10 -14.45
C LYS A 244 -27.10 13.71 -15.62
N LEU A 245 -25.78 13.71 -15.42
CA LEU A 245 -24.81 13.33 -16.44
C LEU A 245 -24.93 11.85 -16.78
N LEU A 246 -24.97 10.96 -15.79
CA LEU A 246 -25.14 9.53 -15.99
C LEU A 246 -26.46 9.23 -16.76
N LYS A 247 -27.55 9.92 -16.37
CA LYS A 247 -28.84 9.79 -17.06
C LYS A 247 -28.79 10.27 -18.51
N LYS A 248 -28.03 11.33 -18.83
CA LYS A 248 -27.84 11.84 -20.19
C LYS A 248 -27.22 10.81 -21.14
N TYR A 249 -26.38 9.92 -20.60
CA TYR A 249 -25.69 8.86 -21.34
C TYR A 249 -26.36 7.49 -21.21
N ASP A 250 -27.60 7.42 -20.71
CA ASP A 250 -28.35 6.19 -20.50
C ASP A 250 -27.58 5.13 -19.68
N TYR A 251 -26.79 5.61 -18.69
CA TYR A 251 -26.08 4.72 -17.77
C TYR A 251 -27.11 3.87 -16.98
N PRO A 252 -26.87 2.55 -16.79
CA PRO A 252 -27.83 1.64 -16.16
C PRO A 252 -28.40 2.17 -14.85
N PRO A 253 -29.75 2.36 -14.75
CA PRO A 253 -30.38 3.01 -13.59
C PRO A 253 -30.14 2.26 -12.27
N ASN A 254 -30.10 0.92 -12.32
CA ASN A 254 -29.85 0.05 -11.17
C ASN A 254 -28.41 0.16 -10.64
N LYS A 255 -27.46 0.63 -11.45
CA LYS A 255 -26.03 0.81 -11.09
C LYS A 255 -25.69 2.29 -10.85
N SER A 256 -26.56 3.21 -11.25
CA SER A 256 -26.31 4.65 -11.20
C SER A 256 -26.02 5.16 -9.78
N GLU A 257 -26.72 4.65 -8.75
CA GLU A 257 -26.50 5.09 -7.38
C GLU A 257 -25.12 4.71 -6.86
N LYS A 258 -24.69 3.47 -7.10
CA LYS A 258 -23.36 2.97 -6.75
C LYS A 258 -22.26 3.73 -7.49
N ALA A 259 -22.45 4.03 -8.77
CA ALA A 259 -21.53 4.84 -9.55
C ALA A 259 -21.40 6.27 -9.01
N VAL A 260 -22.55 6.91 -8.66
CA VAL A 260 -22.55 8.25 -8.05
C VAL A 260 -21.78 8.26 -6.73
N GLU A 261 -21.98 7.26 -5.87
CA GLU A 261 -21.24 7.15 -4.62
C GLU A 261 -19.75 6.97 -4.83
N GLY A 262 -19.34 6.09 -5.74
CA GLY A 262 -17.95 5.88 -6.10
C GLY A 262 -17.29 7.15 -6.66
N VAL A 263 -17.96 7.87 -7.54
CA VAL A 263 -17.47 9.16 -8.06
C VAL A 263 -17.34 10.20 -6.94
N MET A 264 -18.30 10.29 -6.03
CA MET A 264 -18.24 11.21 -4.89
C MET A 264 -17.09 10.89 -3.95
N GLU A 265 -16.84 9.62 -3.70
CA GLU A 265 -15.71 9.15 -2.89
C GLU A 265 -14.37 9.50 -3.56
N GLN A 266 -14.25 9.23 -4.87
CA GLN A 266 -13.06 9.57 -5.66
C GLN A 266 -12.78 11.08 -5.64
N VAL A 267 -13.80 11.92 -5.85
CA VAL A 267 -13.67 13.38 -5.79
C VAL A 267 -13.22 13.86 -4.41
N THR A 268 -13.76 13.28 -3.35
CA THR A 268 -13.36 13.61 -1.97
C THR A 268 -11.88 13.34 -1.73
N LEU A 269 -11.39 12.19 -2.19
CA LEU A 269 -9.98 11.82 -2.04
C LEU A 269 -9.05 12.74 -2.84
N GLN A 270 -9.44 13.10 -4.07
CA GLN A 270 -8.68 14.05 -4.90
C GLN A 270 -8.60 15.42 -4.25
N CYS A 271 -9.70 15.92 -3.68
CA CYS A 271 -9.71 17.20 -2.97
C CYS A 271 -8.81 17.19 -1.71
N ILE A 272 -8.84 16.11 -0.93
CA ILE A 272 -7.98 15.98 0.27
C ILE A 272 -6.51 15.86 -0.13
N ALA A 273 -6.21 15.24 -1.26
CA ALA A 273 -4.85 15.10 -1.78
C ALA A 273 -4.28 16.40 -2.38
N GLY A 274 -5.11 17.44 -2.57
CA GLY A 274 -4.70 18.71 -3.16
C GLY A 274 -4.52 18.64 -4.69
N LEU A 275 -5.19 17.69 -5.33
CA LEU A 275 -5.21 17.49 -6.79
C LEU A 275 -6.31 18.34 -7.43
#